data_cc7646ccf50fa7bb42b0e4eff5bc7a5c
#
_entry.id   cc7646ccf50fa7bb42b0e4eff5bc7a5c
#
_cell.length_a   1.000
_cell.length_b   1.000
_cell.length_c   1.000
_cell.angle_alpha   90.00
_cell.angle_beta   90.00
_cell.angle_gamma   90.00
#
_symmetry.space_group_name_H-M   'P 1'
#
loop_
_entity.id
_entity.type
_entity.pdbx_description
1 polymer ?
#
loop_
_entity_poly.entity_id
_entity_poly.type
_entity_poly.pdbx_seq_one_letter_code
_entity_poly.pdbx_strand_id
1 'polypeptide(L)'
;MLVLYCAWREKIDNMDNKALLNNDKLILNGHEFSSRFILGSGKYSLELIKAAVEEAGAEILTLALRRANGGALANILDYVPSHVTLLPNTSGARNAEEAVRIARLARELCQTDFVKIEVIKDSKYLLPDTYETIKATEILAKEGFVVMPYMYPDLQVARDLRDAGAACIMPLAAPIGSNKGLCTGEFIKILIAEIDLPIIVDAGIGSPSQACAAMEMGASAIMANTAIATSGDLPLMAGAFKLAIEAGRKAYLAELGAVRDRASASSPLTGFLRD
;
A
#
# COMPACT_ATOMS: atom_id res chain seq x y z
N MET A 1 4.06 -43.57 14.53
CA MET A 1 4.17 -42.71 13.32
C MET A 1 2.79 -42.33 12.76
N LEU A 2 1.86 -43.30 12.59
CA LEU A 2 0.50 -43.00 12.09
C LEU A 2 -0.31 -42.08 13.01
N VAL A 3 -0.23 -42.24 14.33
CA VAL A 3 -0.96 -41.43 15.32
C VAL A 3 -0.47 -39.95 15.37
N LEU A 4 0.83 -39.75 15.18
CA LEU A 4 1.40 -38.37 15.07
C LEU A 4 1.03 -37.70 13.75
N TYR A 5 0.87 -38.47 12.68
CA TYR A 5 0.42 -37.98 11.38
C TYR A 5 -1.06 -37.62 11.41
N CYS A 6 -1.91 -38.41 12.06
CA CYS A 6 -3.33 -38.06 12.23
C CYS A 6 -3.52 -36.84 13.13
N ALA A 7 -2.80 -36.73 14.25
CA ALA A 7 -2.85 -35.57 15.14
C ALA A 7 -2.31 -34.28 14.46
N TRP A 8 -1.32 -34.41 13.56
CA TRP A 8 -0.81 -33.31 12.77
C TRP A 8 -1.80 -32.89 11.70
N ARG A 9 -2.47 -33.86 11.07
CA ARG A 9 -3.52 -33.60 10.06
C ARG A 9 -4.78 -32.97 10.68
N GLU A 10 -5.24 -33.44 11.84
CA GLU A 10 -6.32 -32.80 12.59
C GLU A 10 -5.98 -31.38 13.06
N LYS A 11 -4.71 -31.11 13.38
CA LYS A 11 -4.25 -29.76 13.72
C LYS A 11 -4.22 -28.81 12.52
N ILE A 12 -3.94 -29.33 11.33
CA ILE A 12 -3.99 -28.56 10.06
C ILE A 12 -5.44 -28.34 9.63
N ASP A 13 -6.31 -29.35 9.74
CA ASP A 13 -7.72 -29.25 9.38
C ASP A 13 -8.52 -28.37 10.35
N ASN A 14 -8.07 -28.22 11.62
CA ASN A 14 -8.65 -27.34 12.63
C ASN A 14 -8.05 -25.93 12.67
N MET A 15 -6.96 -25.67 11.97
CA MET A 15 -6.51 -24.29 11.72
C MET A 15 -7.33 -23.74 10.57
N ASP A 16 -8.37 -23.01 10.91
CA ASP A 16 -9.25 -22.33 9.96
C ASP A 16 -8.49 -21.15 9.31
N ASN A 17 -7.39 -21.48 8.60
CA ASN A 17 -6.55 -20.54 7.84
C ASN A 17 -7.40 -19.74 6.84
N LYS A 18 -8.55 -20.29 6.45
CA LYS A 18 -9.52 -19.61 5.60
C LYS A 18 -10.29 -18.54 6.36
N ALA A 19 -10.58 -18.75 7.65
CA ALA A 19 -11.26 -17.77 8.50
C ALA A 19 -10.34 -16.60 8.85
N LEU A 20 -9.04 -16.84 9.12
CA LEU A 20 -8.05 -15.78 9.35
C LEU A 20 -7.87 -14.88 8.13
N LEU A 21 -7.78 -15.47 6.94
CA LEU A 21 -7.63 -14.72 5.70
C LEU A 21 -8.92 -13.98 5.28
N ASN A 22 -10.09 -14.55 5.58
CA ASN A 22 -11.37 -13.91 5.28
C ASN A 22 -11.65 -12.69 6.19
N ASN A 23 -11.07 -12.65 7.40
CA ASN A 23 -11.21 -11.54 8.34
C ASN A 23 -10.05 -10.53 8.27
N ASP A 24 -8.99 -10.81 7.50
CA ASP A 24 -7.82 -9.93 7.39
C ASP A 24 -8.09 -8.79 6.39
N LYS A 25 -8.87 -7.79 6.80
CA LYS A 25 -9.18 -6.61 6.00
C LYS A 25 -8.17 -5.50 6.20
N LEU A 26 -7.98 -4.67 5.18
CA LEU A 26 -7.36 -3.36 5.32
C LEU A 26 -8.43 -2.39 5.84
N ILE A 27 -8.19 -1.78 6.98
CA ILE A 27 -9.13 -0.82 7.58
C ILE A 27 -8.53 0.58 7.51
N LEU A 28 -9.22 1.51 6.87
CA LEU A 28 -8.82 2.92 6.76
C LEU A 28 -9.96 3.80 7.29
N ASN A 29 -9.77 4.35 8.48
CA ASN A 29 -10.77 5.18 9.17
C ASN A 29 -12.18 4.53 9.20
N GLY A 30 -12.24 3.22 9.51
CA GLY A 30 -13.50 2.45 9.59
C GLY A 30 -14.01 1.88 8.26
N HIS A 31 -13.41 2.22 7.13
CA HIS A 31 -13.72 1.62 5.82
C HIS A 31 -12.90 0.35 5.63
N GLU A 32 -13.56 -0.74 5.23
CA GLU A 32 -12.95 -2.05 5.05
C GLU A 32 -12.67 -2.37 3.59
N PHE A 33 -11.45 -2.85 3.31
CA PHE A 33 -11.02 -3.28 1.98
C PHE A 33 -10.45 -4.69 2.04
N SER A 34 -10.79 -5.50 1.06
CA SER A 34 -10.24 -6.86 0.89
C SER A 34 -8.88 -6.82 0.18
N SER A 35 -8.72 -5.87 -0.73
CA SER A 35 -7.48 -5.68 -1.47
C SER A 35 -6.46 -4.87 -0.67
N ARG A 36 -5.21 -5.28 -0.76
CA ARG A 36 -4.06 -4.54 -0.22
C ARG A 36 -3.22 -3.91 -1.34
N PHE A 37 -3.76 -3.88 -2.56
CA PHE A 37 -3.19 -3.18 -3.70
C PHE A 37 -3.96 -1.88 -3.97
N ILE A 38 -3.24 -0.76 -4.08
CA ILE A 38 -3.76 0.56 -4.43
C ILE A 38 -3.11 0.99 -5.73
N LEU A 39 -3.92 1.38 -6.74
CA LEU A 39 -3.36 1.93 -7.96
C LEU A 39 -2.96 3.39 -7.78
N GLY A 40 -1.69 3.69 -8.03
CA GLY A 40 -1.16 5.05 -8.04
C GLY A 40 -1.60 5.86 -9.28
N SER A 41 -1.40 7.18 -9.24
CA SER A 41 -1.90 8.14 -10.25
C SER A 41 -0.88 8.57 -11.32
N GLY A 42 0.29 7.95 -11.39
CA GLY A 42 1.41 8.49 -12.18
C GLY A 42 1.24 8.49 -13.69
N LYS A 43 0.67 7.46 -14.26
CA LYS A 43 0.41 7.29 -15.70
C LYS A 43 -0.93 6.60 -15.85
N TYR A 44 -1.87 7.23 -16.55
CA TYR A 44 -3.19 6.66 -16.77
C TYR A 44 -3.36 6.20 -18.21
N SER A 45 -3.89 4.99 -18.36
CA SER A 45 -4.64 4.55 -19.52
C SER A 45 -5.84 3.75 -19.04
N LEU A 46 -6.86 3.62 -19.86
CA LEU A 46 -8.03 2.77 -19.55
C LEU A 46 -7.60 1.31 -19.35
N GLU A 47 -6.62 0.86 -20.11
CA GLU A 47 -6.04 -0.49 -19.99
C GLU A 47 -5.39 -0.70 -18.63
N LEU A 48 -4.66 0.30 -18.10
CA LEU A 48 -4.04 0.24 -16.77
C LEU A 48 -5.10 0.16 -15.67
N ILE A 49 -6.16 0.99 -15.75
CA ILE A 49 -7.27 0.95 -14.79
C ILE A 49 -7.93 -0.41 -14.82
N LYS A 50 -8.26 -0.91 -16.01
CA LYS A 50 -8.86 -2.23 -16.19
C LYS A 50 -7.97 -3.34 -15.61
N ALA A 51 -6.69 -3.37 -15.94
CA ALA A 51 -5.74 -4.34 -15.39
C ALA A 51 -5.62 -4.25 -13.85
N ALA A 52 -5.60 -3.05 -13.29
CA ALA A 52 -5.53 -2.86 -11.84
C ALA A 52 -6.80 -3.37 -11.12
N VAL A 53 -7.97 -3.14 -11.68
CA VAL A 53 -9.25 -3.55 -11.07
C VAL A 53 -9.50 -5.05 -11.30
N GLU A 54 -9.41 -5.53 -12.53
CA GLU A 54 -9.76 -6.90 -12.89
C GLU A 54 -8.69 -7.92 -12.48
N GLU A 55 -7.41 -7.62 -12.71
CA GLU A 55 -6.31 -8.57 -12.48
C GLU A 55 -5.66 -8.38 -11.11
N ALA A 56 -5.36 -7.14 -10.69
CA ALA A 56 -4.81 -6.88 -9.36
C ALA A 56 -5.87 -6.79 -8.27
N GLY A 57 -7.15 -6.65 -8.60
CA GLY A 57 -8.24 -6.54 -7.65
C GLY A 57 -8.22 -5.24 -6.85
N ALA A 58 -7.77 -4.13 -7.45
CA ALA A 58 -7.71 -2.85 -6.77
C ALA A 58 -9.12 -2.37 -6.37
N GLU A 59 -9.30 -2.08 -5.08
CA GLU A 59 -10.51 -1.47 -4.52
C GLU A 59 -10.32 0.03 -4.24
N ILE A 60 -9.08 0.54 -4.36
CA ILE A 60 -8.74 1.97 -4.22
C ILE A 60 -7.92 2.40 -5.43
N LEU A 61 -8.32 3.51 -6.03
CA LEU A 61 -7.68 4.07 -7.22
C LEU A 61 -7.43 5.57 -7.03
N THR A 62 -6.15 5.98 -7.16
CA THR A 62 -5.81 7.41 -7.02
C THR A 62 -6.06 8.17 -8.30
N LEU A 63 -6.44 9.44 -8.18
CA LEU A 63 -6.70 10.38 -9.26
C LEU A 63 -5.95 11.69 -9.04
N ALA A 64 -5.24 12.19 -10.06
CA ALA A 64 -4.64 13.52 -10.03
C ALA A 64 -5.55 14.52 -10.77
N LEU A 65 -6.32 15.33 -10.04
CA LEU A 65 -7.24 16.30 -10.63
C LEU A 65 -6.57 17.25 -11.61
N ARG A 66 -5.33 17.65 -11.34
CA ARG A 66 -4.55 18.51 -12.23
C ARG A 66 -4.44 17.99 -13.66
N ARG A 67 -4.51 16.67 -13.85
CA ARG A 67 -4.42 16.01 -15.16
C ARG A 67 -5.79 15.87 -15.84
N ALA A 68 -6.84 16.26 -15.16
CA ALA A 68 -8.22 16.09 -15.59
C ALA A 68 -8.78 17.32 -16.35
N ASN A 69 -7.94 18.27 -16.76
CA ASN A 69 -8.35 19.42 -17.54
C ASN A 69 -8.84 18.96 -18.93
N GLY A 70 -10.02 19.46 -19.34
CA GLY A 70 -10.53 19.29 -20.69
C GLY A 70 -11.39 18.03 -20.95
N GLY A 71 -12.16 17.56 -19.98
CA GLY A 71 -13.09 16.43 -20.18
C GLY A 71 -12.50 15.05 -19.93
N ALA A 72 -11.18 14.94 -19.74
CA ALA A 72 -10.52 13.65 -19.48
C ALA A 72 -10.93 13.01 -18.14
N LEU A 73 -11.31 13.81 -17.14
CA LEU A 73 -11.78 13.28 -15.85
C LEU A 73 -13.13 12.57 -15.99
N ALA A 74 -14.08 13.19 -16.70
CA ALA A 74 -15.38 12.58 -16.94
C ALA A 74 -15.23 11.22 -17.64
N ASN A 75 -14.35 11.14 -18.65
CA ASN A 75 -14.09 9.89 -19.35
C ASN A 75 -13.44 8.82 -18.44
N ILE A 76 -12.58 9.19 -17.49
CA ILE A 76 -11.96 8.23 -16.56
C ILE A 76 -12.98 7.72 -15.54
N LEU A 77 -13.80 8.60 -14.98
CA LEU A 77 -14.80 8.24 -13.98
C LEU A 77 -15.86 7.29 -14.53
N ASP A 78 -16.20 7.41 -15.82
CA ASP A 78 -17.15 6.52 -16.50
C ASP A 78 -16.66 5.06 -16.59
N TYR A 79 -15.36 4.85 -16.49
CA TYR A 79 -14.73 3.52 -16.57
C TYR A 79 -14.36 2.91 -15.20
N VAL A 80 -14.46 3.67 -14.11
CA VAL A 80 -14.19 3.14 -12.78
C VAL A 80 -15.45 2.48 -12.23
N PRO A 81 -15.40 1.18 -11.89
CA PRO A 81 -16.56 0.50 -11.31
C PRO A 81 -16.99 1.14 -9.98
N SER A 82 -18.29 1.17 -9.72
CA SER A 82 -18.89 1.84 -8.55
C SER A 82 -18.44 1.29 -7.19
N HIS A 83 -17.87 0.07 -7.15
CA HIS A 83 -17.34 -0.52 -5.93
C HIS A 83 -15.89 -0.07 -5.62
N VAL A 84 -15.23 0.62 -6.55
CA VAL A 84 -13.87 1.12 -6.38
C VAL A 84 -13.91 2.49 -5.73
N THR A 85 -13.19 2.63 -4.62
CA THR A 85 -13.05 3.90 -3.91
C THR A 85 -12.07 4.81 -4.64
N LEU A 86 -12.53 6.01 -4.96
CA LEU A 86 -11.68 7.04 -5.55
C LEU A 86 -10.83 7.69 -4.45
N LEU A 87 -9.53 7.81 -4.69
CA LEU A 87 -8.56 8.46 -3.82
C LEU A 87 -7.90 9.61 -4.59
N PRO A 88 -8.57 10.77 -4.74
CA PRO A 88 -7.95 11.92 -5.37
C PRO A 88 -6.72 12.38 -4.59
N ASN A 89 -5.67 12.82 -5.31
CA ASN A 89 -4.47 13.36 -4.69
C ASN A 89 -4.32 14.86 -4.93
N THR A 90 -3.55 15.51 -4.06
CA THR A 90 -3.26 16.94 -4.14
C THR A 90 -2.00 17.26 -4.97
N SER A 91 -1.62 16.34 -5.86
CA SER A 91 -0.43 16.49 -6.71
C SER A 91 -0.40 17.84 -7.43
N GLY A 92 0.69 18.56 -7.26
CA GLY A 92 0.90 19.92 -7.76
C GLY A 92 0.76 21.00 -6.69
N ALA A 93 0.26 20.68 -5.50
CA ALA A 93 0.28 21.57 -4.36
C ALA A 93 1.72 21.82 -3.91
N ARG A 94 2.05 23.08 -3.61
CA ARG A 94 3.37 23.52 -3.11
C ARG A 94 3.34 23.88 -1.63
N ASN A 95 2.15 23.99 -1.06
CA ASN A 95 1.91 24.30 0.34
C ASN A 95 0.58 23.70 0.79
N ALA A 96 0.31 23.78 2.10
CA ALA A 96 -0.90 23.23 2.71
C ALA A 96 -2.17 23.90 2.18
N GLU A 97 -2.17 25.20 1.95
CA GLU A 97 -3.33 25.95 1.46
C GLU A 97 -3.78 25.45 0.07
N GLU A 98 -2.82 25.27 -0.84
CA GLU A 98 -3.09 24.70 -2.16
C GLU A 98 -3.60 23.25 -2.06
N ALA A 99 -3.00 22.42 -1.18
CA ALA A 99 -3.43 21.06 -0.97
C ALA A 99 -4.87 20.97 -0.45
N VAL A 100 -5.21 21.78 0.56
CA VAL A 100 -6.56 21.87 1.12
C VAL A 100 -7.58 22.31 0.07
N ARG A 101 -7.24 23.32 -0.73
CA ARG A 101 -8.12 23.78 -1.81
C ARG A 101 -8.37 22.67 -2.85
N ILE A 102 -7.33 21.96 -3.26
CA ILE A 102 -7.46 20.85 -4.22
C ILE A 102 -8.31 19.72 -3.61
N ALA A 103 -8.08 19.36 -2.34
CA ALA A 103 -8.84 18.33 -1.66
C ALA A 103 -10.34 18.63 -1.59
N ARG A 104 -10.71 19.87 -1.24
CA ARG A 104 -12.13 20.31 -1.21
C ARG A 104 -12.79 20.22 -2.59
N LEU A 105 -12.08 20.65 -3.64
CA LEU A 105 -12.58 20.49 -5.02
C LEU A 105 -12.73 19.02 -5.41
N ALA A 106 -11.77 18.18 -4.98
CA ALA A 106 -11.80 16.76 -5.24
C ALA A 106 -12.99 16.06 -4.58
N ARG A 107 -13.34 16.43 -3.35
CA ARG A 107 -14.52 15.91 -2.65
C ARG A 107 -15.79 16.10 -3.46
N GLU A 108 -15.99 17.32 -3.97
CA GLU A 108 -17.17 17.64 -4.77
C GLU A 108 -17.19 16.91 -6.12
N LEU A 109 -16.04 16.85 -6.81
CA LEU A 109 -15.96 16.24 -8.14
C LEU A 109 -16.00 14.71 -8.12
N CYS A 110 -15.38 14.11 -7.13
CA CYS A 110 -15.25 12.64 -7.03
C CYS A 110 -16.26 12.02 -6.06
N GLN A 111 -17.05 12.83 -5.34
CA GLN A 111 -18.03 12.37 -4.34
C GLN A 111 -17.40 11.38 -3.34
N THR A 112 -16.23 11.74 -2.79
CA THR A 112 -15.45 10.91 -1.85
C THR A 112 -14.83 11.77 -0.78
N ASP A 113 -14.76 11.24 0.46
CA ASP A 113 -14.04 11.87 1.56
C ASP A 113 -12.57 11.44 1.62
N PHE A 114 -12.16 10.45 0.84
CA PHE A 114 -10.78 10.02 0.75
C PHE A 114 -9.93 11.05 0.04
N VAL A 115 -8.73 11.33 0.58
CA VAL A 115 -7.75 12.21 -0.09
C VAL A 115 -6.32 11.77 0.22
N LYS A 116 -5.49 11.68 -0.81
CA LYS A 116 -4.04 11.51 -0.68
C LYS A 116 -3.36 12.85 -0.70
N ILE A 117 -2.66 13.20 0.37
CA ILE A 117 -1.92 14.46 0.45
C ILE A 117 -0.55 14.29 -0.18
N GLU A 118 -0.29 15.07 -1.21
CA GLU A 118 1.01 15.25 -1.84
C GLU A 118 1.33 16.76 -1.88
N VAL A 119 2.22 17.23 -1.01
CA VAL A 119 2.77 18.59 -1.07
C VAL A 119 4.23 18.47 -1.46
N ILE A 120 4.57 18.95 -2.66
CA ILE A 120 5.89 18.74 -3.26
C ILE A 120 6.40 20.07 -3.83
N LYS A 121 7.47 20.60 -3.24
CA LYS A 121 8.16 21.82 -3.74
C LYS A 121 9.24 21.49 -4.76
N ASP A 122 9.91 20.36 -4.61
CA ASP A 122 10.98 19.94 -5.51
C ASP A 122 10.44 19.06 -6.65
N SER A 123 10.45 19.60 -7.86
CA SER A 123 9.99 18.89 -9.06
C SER A 123 10.98 17.87 -9.61
N LYS A 124 12.24 17.87 -9.14
CA LYS A 124 13.29 16.98 -9.65
C LYS A 124 13.23 15.60 -9.02
N TYR A 125 13.09 15.53 -7.71
CA TYR A 125 13.08 14.26 -6.96
C TYR A 125 11.70 13.89 -6.43
N LEU A 126 10.75 14.81 -6.47
CA LEU A 126 9.36 14.64 -6.02
C LEU A 126 9.27 14.20 -4.56
N LEU A 127 10.13 14.77 -3.71
CA LEU A 127 10.13 14.51 -2.28
C LEU A 127 9.07 15.35 -1.57
N PRO A 128 8.37 14.79 -0.57
CA PRO A 128 7.31 15.48 0.15
C PRO A 128 7.84 16.60 1.07
N ASP A 129 7.09 17.70 1.16
CA ASP A 129 7.30 18.71 2.18
C ASP A 129 6.61 18.32 3.47
N THR A 130 7.37 17.95 4.47
CA THR A 130 6.89 17.40 5.74
C THR A 130 5.97 18.36 6.49
N TYR A 131 6.41 19.62 6.68
CA TYR A 131 5.66 20.60 7.46
C TYR A 131 4.31 20.94 6.82
N GLU A 132 4.31 21.17 5.54
CA GLU A 132 3.09 21.50 4.81
C GLU A 132 2.15 20.29 4.71
N THR A 133 2.69 19.08 4.66
CA THR A 133 1.90 17.83 4.69
C THR A 133 1.18 17.66 6.03
N ILE A 134 1.86 17.85 7.17
CA ILE A 134 1.26 17.77 8.51
C ILE A 134 0.15 18.83 8.65
N LYS A 135 0.42 20.06 8.26
CA LYS A 135 -0.55 21.17 8.33
C LYS A 135 -1.80 20.90 7.47
N ALA A 136 -1.62 20.41 6.25
CA ALA A 136 -2.75 20.05 5.38
C ALA A 136 -3.57 18.88 5.97
N THR A 137 -2.88 17.89 6.54
CA THR A 137 -3.51 16.73 7.18
C THR A 137 -4.40 17.18 8.34
N GLU A 138 -3.89 18.01 9.24
CA GLU A 138 -4.66 18.50 10.38
C GLU A 138 -5.94 19.25 9.98
N ILE A 139 -5.84 20.12 8.97
CA ILE A 139 -7.00 20.87 8.47
C ILE A 139 -8.05 19.93 7.88
N LEU A 140 -7.63 19.03 7.00
CA LEU A 140 -8.55 18.15 6.28
C LEU A 140 -9.15 17.06 7.17
N ALA A 141 -8.40 16.52 8.14
CA ALA A 141 -8.92 15.57 9.11
C ALA A 141 -10.03 16.21 9.98
N LYS A 142 -9.86 17.47 10.41
CA LYS A 142 -10.92 18.22 11.11
C LYS A 142 -12.16 18.49 10.26
N GLU A 143 -12.03 18.49 8.94
CA GLU A 143 -13.14 18.62 7.98
C GLU A 143 -13.78 17.28 7.62
N GLY A 144 -13.38 16.18 8.27
CA GLY A 144 -13.94 14.85 8.08
C GLY A 144 -13.42 14.09 6.86
N PHE A 145 -12.28 14.49 6.30
CA PHE A 145 -11.62 13.69 5.26
C PHE A 145 -10.93 12.45 5.85
N VAL A 146 -10.90 11.39 5.06
CA VAL A 146 -10.02 10.23 5.26
C VAL A 146 -8.67 10.56 4.64
N VAL A 147 -7.75 11.11 5.47
CA VAL A 147 -6.50 11.69 4.99
C VAL A 147 -5.39 10.64 4.94
N MET A 148 -4.77 10.49 3.77
CA MET A 148 -3.70 9.54 3.48
C MET A 148 -2.44 10.31 3.04
N PRO A 149 -1.54 10.70 3.96
CA PRO A 149 -0.42 11.57 3.65
C PRO A 149 0.81 10.82 3.12
N TYR A 150 1.32 11.25 1.96
CA TYR A 150 2.61 10.85 1.41
C TYR A 150 3.75 11.54 2.17
N MET A 151 4.72 10.75 2.67
CA MET A 151 5.79 11.27 3.50
C MET A 151 7.14 10.60 3.24
N TYR A 152 8.22 11.24 3.66
CA TYR A 152 9.50 10.58 3.84
C TYR A 152 9.46 9.71 5.12
N PRO A 153 10.02 8.49 5.15
CA PRO A 153 9.91 7.60 6.31
C PRO A 153 10.74 8.10 7.50
N ASP A 154 10.13 8.96 8.28
CA ASP A 154 10.65 9.53 9.53
C ASP A 154 9.64 9.25 10.65
N LEU A 155 10.12 8.69 11.78
CA LEU A 155 9.24 8.27 12.87
C LEU A 155 8.56 9.44 13.57
N GLN A 156 9.25 10.56 13.77
CA GLN A 156 8.64 11.71 14.42
C GLN A 156 7.55 12.33 13.54
N VAL A 157 7.83 12.46 12.25
CA VAL A 157 6.85 12.92 11.26
C VAL A 157 5.62 12.02 11.22
N ALA A 158 5.81 10.69 11.30
CA ALA A 158 4.69 9.74 11.33
C ALA A 158 3.82 9.93 12.59
N ARG A 159 4.43 10.21 13.75
CA ARG A 159 3.72 10.54 14.99
C ARG A 159 2.93 11.85 14.85
N ASP A 160 3.57 12.89 14.30
CA ASP A 160 2.92 14.18 14.07
C ASP A 160 1.73 14.06 13.10
N LEU A 161 1.86 13.25 12.04
CA LEU A 161 0.77 12.97 11.10
C LEU A 161 -0.37 12.17 11.74
N ARG A 162 -0.06 11.17 12.58
CA ARG A 162 -1.07 10.43 13.37
C ARG A 162 -1.84 11.40 14.26
N ASP A 163 -1.14 12.24 14.99
CA ASP A 163 -1.71 13.20 15.93
C ASP A 163 -2.49 14.32 15.20
N ALA A 164 -2.15 14.61 13.95
CA ALA A 164 -2.90 15.47 13.04
C ALA A 164 -4.18 14.82 12.47
N GLY A 165 -4.40 13.51 12.72
CA GLY A 165 -5.60 12.79 12.31
C GLY A 165 -5.50 12.06 10.98
N ALA A 166 -4.30 11.66 10.55
CA ALA A 166 -4.12 10.80 9.39
C ALA A 166 -4.82 9.44 9.57
N ALA A 167 -5.41 8.91 8.50
CA ALA A 167 -6.04 7.58 8.48
C ALA A 167 -5.05 6.44 8.29
N CYS A 168 -3.88 6.73 7.76
CA CYS A 168 -2.75 5.83 7.56
C CYS A 168 -1.48 6.64 7.39
N ILE A 169 -0.32 5.97 7.33
CA ILE A 169 0.96 6.59 7.00
C ILE A 169 1.45 6.02 5.67
N MET A 170 1.84 6.90 4.74
CA MET A 170 2.27 6.49 3.39
C MET A 170 3.74 6.84 3.13
N PRO A 171 4.70 6.07 3.69
CA PRO A 171 6.12 6.31 3.47
C PRO A 171 6.54 5.93 2.05
N LEU A 172 7.41 6.76 1.44
CA LEU A 172 8.05 6.38 0.20
C LEU A 172 9.10 5.28 0.42
N ALA A 173 9.11 4.27 -0.45
CA ALA A 173 10.18 3.26 -0.50
C ALA A 173 11.41 3.76 -1.30
N ALA A 174 11.16 4.55 -2.34
CA ALA A 174 12.14 5.27 -3.15
C ALA A 174 11.43 6.43 -3.88
N PRO A 175 12.13 7.36 -4.52
CA PRO A 175 11.50 8.48 -5.24
C PRO A 175 10.44 8.03 -6.24
N ILE A 176 9.37 8.82 -6.37
CA ILE A 176 8.24 8.54 -7.29
C ILE A 176 8.74 8.21 -8.70
N GLY A 177 8.24 7.11 -9.27
CA GLY A 177 8.55 6.70 -10.64
C GLY A 177 9.94 6.11 -10.87
N SER A 178 10.73 5.89 -9.80
CA SER A 178 12.12 5.43 -9.91
C SER A 178 12.27 3.91 -10.08
N ASN A 179 11.27 3.10 -9.69
CA ASN A 179 11.32 1.63 -9.65
C ASN A 179 12.54 1.05 -8.88
N LYS A 180 13.11 1.82 -7.92
CA LYS A 180 14.32 1.44 -7.18
C LYS A 180 14.05 0.47 -6.02
N GLY A 181 12.79 0.23 -5.70
CA GLY A 181 12.39 -0.70 -4.65
C GLY A 181 12.49 -0.12 -3.23
N LEU A 182 12.75 -1.00 -2.27
CA LEU A 182 12.72 -0.70 -0.84
C LEU A 182 14.02 -0.04 -0.33
N CYS A 183 14.42 1.09 -0.93
CA CYS A 183 15.63 1.82 -0.52
C CYS A 183 15.54 2.34 0.94
N THR A 184 14.34 2.56 1.45
CA THR A 184 14.08 3.04 2.82
C THR A 184 13.50 1.94 3.72
N GLY A 185 13.68 0.67 3.36
CA GLY A 185 13.03 -0.47 4.02
C GLY A 185 13.26 -0.54 5.53
N GLU A 186 14.47 -0.26 6.02
CA GLU A 186 14.77 -0.29 7.46
C GLU A 186 14.00 0.80 8.24
N PHE A 187 13.82 1.98 7.65
CA PHE A 187 12.98 3.03 8.26
C PHE A 187 11.49 2.66 8.24
N ILE A 188 11.02 2.02 7.16
CA ILE A 188 9.64 1.53 7.07
C ILE A 188 9.37 0.47 8.14
N LYS A 189 10.31 -0.44 8.44
CA LYS A 189 10.19 -1.42 9.54
C LYS A 189 10.00 -0.73 10.90
N ILE A 190 10.73 0.36 11.14
CA ILE A 190 10.56 1.17 12.36
C ILE A 190 9.15 1.74 12.43
N LEU A 191 8.63 2.30 11.32
CA LEU A 191 7.26 2.81 11.29
C LEU A 191 6.23 1.73 11.56
N ILE A 192 6.39 0.53 10.98
CA ILE A 192 5.49 -0.60 11.19
C ILE A 192 5.48 -1.04 12.67
N ALA A 193 6.64 -1.01 13.33
CA ALA A 193 6.76 -1.41 14.73
C ALA A 193 6.23 -0.36 15.73
N GLU A 194 6.28 0.93 15.39
CA GLU A 194 6.09 2.04 16.33
C GLU A 194 4.78 2.81 16.13
N ILE A 195 4.12 2.67 14.99
CA ILE A 195 2.92 3.42 14.63
C ILE A 195 1.72 2.48 14.57
N ASP A 196 0.68 2.82 15.31
CA ASP A 196 -0.58 2.09 15.42
C ASP A 196 -1.59 2.37 14.29
N LEU A 197 -1.14 3.04 13.21
CA LEU A 197 -1.93 3.24 12.00
C LEU A 197 -1.46 2.31 10.88
N PRO A 198 -2.30 2.00 9.89
CA PRO A 198 -1.89 1.26 8.70
C PRO A 198 -0.71 1.93 7.99
N ILE A 199 0.35 1.17 7.71
CA ILE A 199 1.50 1.63 6.93
C ILE A 199 1.32 1.15 5.49
N ILE A 200 1.16 2.08 4.56
CA ILE A 200 1.00 1.82 3.14
C ILE A 200 2.28 2.24 2.42
N VAL A 201 3.02 1.27 1.90
CA VAL A 201 4.26 1.59 1.18
C VAL A 201 3.92 2.20 -0.17
N ASP A 202 4.32 3.47 -0.33
CA ASP A 202 4.07 4.27 -1.52
C ASP A 202 5.38 4.54 -2.26
N ALA A 203 5.29 4.78 -3.57
CA ALA A 203 6.40 5.16 -4.44
C ALA A 203 7.63 4.22 -4.46
N GLY A 204 8.25 4.11 -5.59
CA GLY A 204 9.52 3.40 -5.78
C GLY A 204 9.43 1.89 -5.93
N ILE A 205 8.33 1.24 -5.58
CA ILE A 205 8.13 -0.21 -5.82
C ILE A 205 8.13 -0.47 -7.32
N GLY A 206 9.09 -1.25 -7.80
CA GLY A 206 9.34 -1.50 -9.21
C GLY A 206 9.10 -2.94 -9.66
N SER A 207 8.89 -3.88 -8.72
CA SER A 207 8.65 -5.28 -9.05
C SER A 207 7.75 -5.98 -8.03
N PRO A 208 7.07 -7.08 -8.43
CA PRO A 208 6.27 -7.91 -7.53
C PRO A 208 7.05 -8.42 -6.32
N SER A 209 8.32 -8.82 -6.48
CA SER A 209 9.16 -9.29 -5.37
C SER A 209 9.39 -8.23 -4.28
N GLN A 210 9.51 -6.96 -4.67
CA GLN A 210 9.65 -5.85 -3.72
C GLN A 210 8.34 -5.58 -2.99
N ALA A 211 7.19 -5.71 -3.67
CA ALA A 211 5.87 -5.64 -3.03
C ALA A 211 5.68 -6.78 -2.02
N CYS A 212 6.06 -8.02 -2.37
CA CYS A 212 6.06 -9.17 -1.47
C CYS A 212 6.91 -8.89 -0.21
N ALA A 213 8.16 -8.45 -0.40
CA ALA A 213 9.06 -8.14 0.71
C ALA A 213 8.51 -7.03 1.63
N ALA A 214 7.87 -6.00 1.09
CA ALA A 214 7.21 -4.98 1.89
C ALA A 214 6.05 -5.55 2.72
N MET A 215 5.25 -6.44 2.14
CA MET A 215 4.15 -7.11 2.85
C MET A 215 4.67 -8.09 3.92
N GLU A 216 5.77 -8.81 3.66
CA GLU A 216 6.45 -9.67 4.65
C GLU A 216 6.99 -8.88 5.85
N MET A 217 7.40 -7.63 5.66
CA MET A 217 7.79 -6.73 6.75
C MET A 217 6.62 -6.31 7.63
N GLY A 218 5.37 -6.51 7.19
CA GLY A 218 4.17 -6.10 7.90
C GLY A 218 3.49 -4.85 7.37
N ALA A 219 3.86 -4.36 6.18
CA ALA A 219 3.11 -3.29 5.54
C ALA A 219 1.62 -3.67 5.39
N SER A 220 0.74 -2.69 5.57
CA SER A 220 -0.70 -2.92 5.49
C SER A 220 -1.21 -3.00 4.05
N ALA A 221 -0.57 -2.25 3.13
CA ALA A 221 -0.89 -2.26 1.71
C ALA A 221 0.30 -1.69 0.89
N ILE A 222 0.21 -1.87 -0.42
CA ILE A 222 1.17 -1.36 -1.40
C ILE A 222 0.47 -0.45 -2.39
N MET A 223 1.07 0.71 -2.66
CA MET A 223 0.68 1.55 -3.79
C MET A 223 1.72 1.43 -4.90
N ALA A 224 1.30 1.04 -6.09
CA ALA A 224 2.16 1.01 -7.26
C ALA A 224 1.44 1.56 -8.50
N ASN A 225 2.21 2.13 -9.42
CA ASN A 225 1.72 2.58 -10.72
C ASN A 225 2.77 2.34 -11.80
N THR A 226 3.93 3.02 -11.72
CA THR A 226 4.95 3.04 -12.77
C THR A 226 5.42 1.64 -13.15
N ALA A 227 5.59 0.75 -12.19
CA ALA A 227 6.02 -0.63 -12.41
C ALA A 227 5.08 -1.40 -13.34
N ILE A 228 3.77 -1.19 -13.21
CA ILE A 228 2.76 -1.81 -14.07
C ILE A 228 2.65 -1.03 -15.38
N ALA A 229 2.47 0.29 -15.29
CA ALA A 229 2.25 1.16 -16.46
C ALA A 229 3.38 1.16 -17.49
N THR A 230 4.60 0.76 -17.10
CA THR A 230 5.77 0.69 -17.99
C THR A 230 6.21 -0.74 -18.30
N SER A 231 5.45 -1.74 -17.87
CA SER A 231 5.70 -3.14 -18.22
C SER A 231 5.32 -3.44 -19.67
N GLY A 232 5.80 -4.55 -20.19
CA GLY A 232 5.45 -5.01 -21.54
C GLY A 232 4.05 -5.60 -21.65
N ASP A 233 3.42 -5.98 -20.51
CA ASP A 233 2.09 -6.56 -20.44
C ASP A 233 1.43 -6.12 -19.12
N LEU A 234 0.45 -5.22 -19.21
CA LEU A 234 -0.19 -4.62 -18.04
C LEU A 234 -1.01 -5.63 -17.24
N PRO A 235 -1.91 -6.43 -17.86
CA PRO A 235 -2.68 -7.45 -17.17
C PRO A 235 -1.81 -8.47 -16.43
N LEU A 236 -0.81 -9.02 -17.10
CA LEU A 236 0.10 -10.00 -16.52
C LEU A 236 0.88 -9.42 -15.34
N MET A 237 1.39 -8.18 -15.46
CA MET A 237 2.11 -7.52 -14.38
C MET A 237 1.18 -7.17 -13.20
N ALA A 238 -0.03 -6.72 -13.45
CA ALA A 238 -1.03 -6.44 -12.41
C ALA A 238 -1.37 -7.72 -11.62
N GLY A 239 -1.62 -8.84 -12.30
CA GLY A 239 -1.83 -10.14 -11.68
C GLY A 239 -0.62 -10.61 -10.85
N ALA A 240 0.60 -10.39 -11.35
CA ALA A 240 1.82 -10.72 -10.61
C ALA A 240 1.96 -9.89 -9.33
N PHE A 241 1.61 -8.60 -9.32
CA PHE A 241 1.57 -7.77 -8.12
C PHE A 241 0.55 -8.28 -7.11
N LYS A 242 -0.66 -8.68 -7.53
CA LYS A 242 -1.67 -9.29 -6.65
C LYS A 242 -1.11 -10.50 -5.92
N LEU A 243 -0.60 -11.48 -6.69
CA LEU A 243 -0.04 -12.71 -6.12
C LEU A 243 1.10 -12.44 -5.14
N ALA A 244 1.98 -11.49 -5.44
CA ALA A 244 3.09 -11.10 -4.59
C ALA A 244 2.62 -10.47 -3.27
N ILE A 245 1.65 -9.56 -3.32
CA ILE A 245 1.06 -8.91 -2.15
C ILE A 245 0.36 -9.93 -1.25
N GLU A 246 -0.43 -10.83 -1.85
CA GLU A 246 -1.10 -11.92 -1.13
C GLU A 246 -0.09 -12.88 -0.49
N ALA A 247 0.97 -13.26 -1.20
CA ALA A 247 2.02 -14.13 -0.68
C ALA A 247 2.75 -13.50 0.51
N GLY A 248 3.19 -12.24 0.38
CA GLY A 248 3.87 -11.52 1.46
C GLY A 248 2.97 -11.33 2.68
N ARG A 249 1.68 -11.02 2.49
CA ARG A 249 0.73 -10.90 3.61
C ARG A 249 0.53 -12.22 4.34
N LYS A 250 0.37 -13.32 3.61
CA LYS A 250 0.25 -14.67 4.18
C LYS A 250 1.52 -15.05 4.96
N ALA A 251 2.70 -14.74 4.42
CA ALA A 251 3.98 -15.00 5.09
C ALA A 251 4.09 -14.21 6.41
N TYR A 252 3.71 -12.93 6.41
CA TYR A 252 3.65 -12.11 7.61
C TYR A 252 2.72 -12.68 8.69
N LEU A 253 1.49 -13.06 8.30
CA LEU A 253 0.50 -13.63 9.22
C LEU A 253 0.91 -15.01 9.75
N ALA A 254 1.66 -15.76 8.97
CA ALA A 254 2.18 -17.08 9.34
C ALA A 254 3.42 -17.00 10.26
N GLU A 255 3.95 -15.80 10.51
CA GLU A 255 5.20 -15.55 11.23
C GLU A 255 6.41 -16.23 10.56
N LEU A 256 7.28 -15.43 9.95
CA LEU A 256 8.49 -15.92 9.26
C LEU A 256 9.40 -16.69 10.22
N GLY A 257 9.99 -17.76 9.72
CA GLY A 257 11.00 -18.52 10.48
C GLY A 257 12.20 -17.65 10.87
N ALA A 258 12.76 -17.90 12.05
CA ALA A 258 13.88 -17.14 12.57
C ALA A 258 15.13 -17.24 11.67
N VAL A 259 15.73 -16.11 11.35
CA VAL A 259 17.06 -16.03 10.73
C VAL A 259 18.10 -16.41 11.77
N ARG A 260 19.05 -17.29 11.41
CA ARG A 260 20.10 -17.80 12.30
C ARG A 260 21.46 -17.59 11.66
N ASP A 261 22.44 -17.21 12.48
CA ASP A 261 23.84 -17.06 12.04
C ASP A 261 24.54 -18.42 11.80
N ARG A 262 23.99 -19.50 12.39
CA ARG A 262 24.55 -20.85 12.26
C ARG A 262 23.54 -21.80 11.64
N ALA A 263 24.03 -22.72 10.85
CA ALA A 263 23.22 -23.81 10.31
C ALA A 263 22.59 -24.64 11.46
N SER A 264 21.33 -25.04 11.22
CA SER A 264 20.60 -25.97 12.09
C SER A 264 20.15 -27.14 11.25
N ALA A 265 20.60 -28.37 11.61
CA ALA A 265 20.22 -29.56 10.85
C ALA A 265 18.70 -29.78 10.93
N SER A 266 18.06 -29.98 9.78
CA SER A 266 16.63 -30.31 9.67
C SER A 266 16.32 -31.77 10.00
N SER A 267 17.35 -32.64 10.04
CA SER A 267 17.26 -34.06 10.40
C SER A 267 18.41 -34.43 11.35
N PRO A 268 18.24 -35.49 12.18
CA PRO A 268 19.33 -35.95 13.01
C PRO A 268 20.59 -36.32 12.19
N LEU A 269 21.73 -35.77 12.55
CA LEU A 269 23.00 -36.06 11.88
C LEU A 269 23.57 -37.45 12.29
N THR A 270 23.06 -38.01 13.38
CA THR A 270 23.53 -39.30 13.94
C THR A 270 22.33 -40.08 14.51
N GLY A 271 22.45 -41.43 14.59
CA GLY A 271 21.54 -42.27 15.37
C GLY A 271 20.32 -42.83 14.60
N PHE A 272 20.20 -42.63 13.28
CA PHE A 272 19.14 -43.23 12.45
C PHE A 272 19.57 -44.54 11.78
N LEU A 273 20.85 -44.84 11.75
CA LEU A 273 21.41 -46.14 11.37
C LEU A 273 21.89 -46.81 12.66
N ARG A 274 21.05 -47.57 13.32
CA ARG A 274 21.46 -48.61 14.27
C ARG A 274 21.30 -49.92 13.58
N ASP A 275 22.38 -50.64 13.49
CA ASP A 275 22.43 -52.05 13.06
C ASP A 275 21.50 -52.92 13.91
#